data_7a4011cbb02eb6dd7358581863265478
#
_entry.id   7a4011cbb02eb6dd7358581863265478
#
_cell.length_a   1.000
_cell.length_b   1.000
_cell.length_c   1.000
_cell.angle_alpha   90.00
_cell.angle_beta   90.00
_cell.angle_gamma   90.00
#
_symmetry.space_group_name_H-M   'P 1'
#
loop_
_entity.id
_entity.type
_entity.pdbx_description
1 polymer ?
#
loop_
_entity_poly.entity_id
_entity_poly.type
_entity_poly.pdbx_seq_one_letter_code
_entity_poly.pdbx_strand_id
1 'polypeptide(L)'
;MGYFRVDWFTPDGLSTWGDGRTFILGTEGYIELRKYVDVAKEESGDHVFWADKDGEHYLNVSGQVGFPYFGQLILDCINRTENAMTQAHALKAAELCVKAQMLARKVK
;
A
#
# COMPACT_ATOMS: atom_id res chain seq x y z
N MET A 1 11.44 -5.05 10.40
CA MET A 1 12.22 -4.19 9.45
C MET A 1 11.28 -3.79 8.33
N GLY A 2 11.30 -2.52 7.92
CA GLY A 2 10.53 -2.03 6.77
C GLY A 2 11.48 -1.57 5.66
N TYR A 3 11.13 -1.88 4.41
CA TYR A 3 11.80 -1.37 3.21
C TYR A 3 10.71 -0.83 2.27
N PHE A 4 10.95 0.32 1.66
CA PHE A 4 10.08 0.83 0.60
C PHE A 4 10.89 1.45 -0.52
N ARG A 5 10.35 1.37 -1.73
CA ARG A 5 10.85 2.00 -2.94
C ARG A 5 9.72 2.76 -3.61
N VAL A 6 9.99 3.98 -4.01
CA VAL A 6 9.07 4.82 -4.80
C VAL A 6 9.87 5.39 -5.96
N ASP A 7 9.40 5.21 -7.16
CA ASP A 7 10.04 5.74 -8.38
C ASP A 7 9.02 6.01 -9.50
N TRP A 8 9.50 6.54 -10.63
CA TRP A 8 8.72 6.87 -11.82
C TRP A 8 9.10 6.01 -13.02
N PHE A 9 9.65 4.82 -12.79
CA PHE A 9 10.16 3.96 -13.86
C PHE A 9 9.14 2.93 -14.36
N THR A 10 7.85 3.28 -14.34
CA THR A 10 6.82 2.45 -14.94
C THR A 10 7.00 2.42 -16.44
N PRO A 11 7.16 1.24 -17.09
CA PRO A 11 7.30 1.15 -18.54
C PRO A 11 6.00 1.51 -19.25
N ASP A 12 6.11 2.13 -20.43
CA ASP A 12 4.95 2.58 -21.24
C ASP A 12 4.00 1.44 -21.64
N GLY A 13 4.52 0.21 -21.73
CA GLY A 13 3.73 -0.97 -22.06
C GLY A 13 2.93 -1.57 -20.90
N LEU A 14 3.00 -1.00 -19.68
CA LEU A 14 2.18 -1.48 -18.58
C LEU A 14 0.73 -1.01 -18.79
N SER A 15 -0.25 -1.91 -18.59
CA SER A 15 -1.68 -1.62 -18.76
C SER A 15 -2.25 -0.62 -17.75
N THR A 16 -1.49 -0.29 -16.69
CA THR A 16 -1.87 0.66 -15.65
C THR A 16 -0.79 1.72 -15.47
N TRP A 17 -1.16 2.87 -14.91
CA TRP A 17 -0.23 3.97 -14.69
C TRP A 17 0.89 3.67 -13.67
N GLY A 18 0.73 2.68 -12.83
CA GLY A 18 1.74 2.30 -11.83
C GLY A 18 1.62 0.84 -11.42
N ASP A 19 2.64 0.34 -10.74
CA ASP A 19 2.68 -1.01 -10.19
C ASP A 19 2.99 -0.92 -8.69
N GLY A 20 1.94 -0.91 -7.88
CA GLY A 20 2.07 -0.85 -6.42
C GLY A 20 2.10 -2.24 -5.81
N ARG A 21 3.19 -2.59 -5.15
CA ARG A 21 3.34 -3.88 -4.46
C ARG A 21 3.67 -3.68 -2.99
N THR A 22 3.03 -4.46 -2.13
CA THR A 22 3.34 -4.53 -0.71
C THR A 22 3.56 -5.98 -0.34
N PHE A 23 4.70 -6.27 0.27
CA PHE A 23 5.04 -7.59 0.74
C PHE A 23 5.17 -7.58 2.27
N ILE A 24 4.40 -8.41 2.94
CA ILE A 24 4.37 -8.52 4.40
C ILE A 24 4.85 -9.93 4.76
N LEU A 25 6.01 -10.04 5.38
CA LEU A 25 6.56 -11.29 5.84
C LEU A 25 6.33 -11.45 7.34
N GLY A 26 5.64 -12.52 7.71
CA GLY A 26 5.44 -12.96 9.10
C GLY A 26 6.29 -14.19 9.44
N THR A 27 6.14 -14.69 10.66
CA THR A 27 6.82 -15.91 11.13
C THR A 27 6.16 -17.19 10.63
N GLU A 28 4.90 -17.14 10.25
CA GLU A 28 4.10 -18.30 9.85
C GLU A 28 3.59 -18.23 8.41
N GLY A 29 4.06 -17.24 7.64
CA GLY A 29 3.67 -17.06 6.27
C GLY A 29 3.94 -15.65 5.74
N TYR A 30 3.43 -15.37 4.56
CA TYR A 30 3.52 -14.04 3.96
C TYR A 30 2.24 -13.63 3.24
N ILE A 31 2.08 -12.33 3.04
CA ILE A 31 1.04 -11.72 2.21
C ILE A 31 1.71 -10.81 1.19
N GLU A 32 1.33 -10.90 -0.07
CA GLU A 32 1.67 -9.95 -1.12
C GLU A 32 0.41 -9.27 -1.63
N LEU A 33 0.41 -7.94 -1.66
CA LEU A 33 -0.62 -7.13 -2.30
C LEU A 33 -0.06 -6.56 -3.59
N ARG A 34 -0.76 -6.78 -4.71
CA ARG A 34 -0.45 -6.14 -6.01
C ARG A 34 -1.62 -5.28 -6.40
N LYS A 35 -1.40 -3.98 -6.41
CA LYS A 35 -2.38 -3.03 -6.94
C LYS A 35 -2.31 -3.02 -8.45
N TYR A 36 -3.49 -3.08 -9.06
CA TYR A 36 -3.79 -2.82 -10.46
C TYR A 36 -3.40 -3.91 -11.45
N VAL A 37 -2.35 -4.68 -11.27
CA VAL A 37 -1.90 -5.61 -12.30
C VAL A 37 -1.22 -6.86 -11.75
N ASP A 38 -1.56 -8.00 -12.35
CA ASP A 38 -0.76 -9.22 -12.33
C ASP A 38 -0.40 -9.55 -13.77
N VAL A 39 0.81 -9.19 -14.19
CA VAL A 39 1.28 -9.37 -15.57
C VAL A 39 1.28 -10.81 -16.07
N ALA A 40 1.20 -11.77 -15.16
CA ALA A 40 1.17 -13.19 -15.50
C ALA A 40 -0.24 -13.72 -15.78
N LYS A 41 -1.28 -13.07 -15.28
CA LYS A 41 -2.67 -13.60 -15.30
C LYS A 41 -3.70 -12.59 -15.76
N GLU A 42 -3.67 -11.37 -15.24
CA GLU A 42 -4.73 -10.38 -15.41
C GLU A 42 -4.15 -9.00 -15.66
N GLU A 43 -4.76 -8.27 -16.57
CA GLU A 43 -4.32 -6.92 -16.95
C GLU A 43 -4.68 -5.86 -15.92
N SER A 44 -5.68 -6.13 -15.06
CA SER A 44 -6.13 -5.18 -14.04
C SER A 44 -6.74 -5.89 -12.84
N GLY A 45 -6.78 -5.21 -11.70
CA GLY A 45 -7.39 -5.71 -10.48
C GLY A 45 -6.61 -5.32 -9.23
N ASP A 46 -7.10 -5.75 -8.10
CA ASP A 46 -6.42 -5.67 -6.80
C ASP A 46 -6.20 -7.09 -6.31
N HIS A 47 -4.96 -7.52 -6.31
CA HIS A 47 -4.61 -8.92 -6.08
C HIS A 47 -4.00 -9.11 -4.70
N VAL A 48 -4.47 -10.14 -3.99
CA VAL A 48 -3.93 -10.59 -2.71
C VAL A 48 -3.43 -12.01 -2.90
N PHE A 49 -2.15 -12.22 -2.66
CA PHE A 49 -1.53 -13.54 -2.59
C PHE A 49 -1.06 -13.77 -1.17
N TRP A 50 -1.28 -14.96 -0.64
CA TRP A 50 -0.67 -15.32 0.63
C TRP A 50 -0.31 -16.79 0.67
N ALA A 51 0.66 -17.11 1.48
CA ALA A 51 1.01 -18.48 1.80
C ALA A 51 1.15 -18.62 3.33
N ASP A 52 0.62 -19.69 3.84
CA ASP A 52 0.64 -20.08 5.25
C ASP A 52 0.86 -21.60 5.38
N LYS A 53 0.67 -22.15 6.57
CA LYS A 53 0.80 -23.60 6.82
C LYS A 53 -0.20 -24.47 6.05
N ASP A 54 -1.29 -23.90 5.56
CA ASP A 54 -2.37 -24.62 4.89
C ASP A 54 -2.20 -24.57 3.34
N GLY A 55 -1.31 -23.72 2.82
CA GLY A 55 -0.96 -23.67 1.40
C GLY A 55 -0.78 -22.28 0.82
N GLU A 56 -0.87 -22.23 -0.51
CA GLU A 56 -0.80 -21.02 -1.32
C GLU A 56 -2.20 -20.59 -1.74
N HIS A 57 -2.48 -19.30 -1.60
CA HIS A 57 -3.80 -18.73 -1.83
C HIS A 57 -3.74 -17.48 -2.70
N TYR A 58 -4.83 -17.23 -3.41
CA TYR A 58 -5.00 -16.04 -4.23
C TYR A 58 -6.44 -15.53 -4.17
N LEU A 59 -6.60 -14.21 -4.13
CA LEU A 59 -7.90 -13.54 -4.21
C LEU A 59 -7.77 -12.25 -5.01
N ASN A 60 -8.67 -12.05 -5.99
CA ASN A 60 -8.88 -10.74 -6.59
C ASN A 60 -9.96 -10.01 -5.78
N VAL A 61 -9.60 -8.89 -5.17
CA VAL A 61 -10.50 -8.08 -4.33
C VAL A 61 -11.00 -6.82 -5.03
N SER A 62 -10.76 -6.69 -6.32
CA SER A 62 -11.21 -5.54 -7.11
C SER A 62 -12.71 -5.36 -7.02
N GLY A 63 -13.16 -4.17 -6.66
CA GLY A 63 -14.57 -3.87 -6.44
C GLY A 63 -15.20 -4.50 -5.19
N GLN A 64 -14.47 -5.29 -4.42
CA GLN A 64 -14.96 -5.94 -3.20
C GLN A 64 -14.61 -5.18 -1.92
N VAL A 65 -13.64 -4.27 -2.00
CA VAL A 65 -13.20 -3.44 -0.87
C VAL A 65 -13.63 -2.00 -1.08
N GLY A 66 -14.14 -1.38 -0.04
CA GLY A 66 -14.49 0.03 -0.05
C GLY A 66 -13.29 0.94 0.23
N PHE A 67 -13.49 2.23 0.01
CA PHE A 67 -12.51 3.27 0.31
C PHE A 67 -13.06 4.25 1.37
N PRO A 68 -13.24 3.81 2.61
CA PRO A 68 -13.95 4.58 3.63
C PRO A 68 -13.16 5.78 4.18
N TYR A 69 -11.84 5.82 3.95
CA TYR A 69 -10.94 6.77 4.59
C TYR A 69 -11.36 8.23 4.41
N PHE A 70 -11.61 8.68 3.19
CA PHE A 70 -11.95 10.09 2.94
C PHE A 70 -13.32 10.47 3.51
N GLY A 71 -14.30 9.58 3.41
CA GLY A 71 -15.60 9.78 4.04
C GLY A 71 -15.51 9.93 5.55
N GLN A 72 -14.74 9.05 6.20
CA GLN A 72 -14.46 9.11 7.63
C GLN A 72 -13.68 10.37 8.02
N LEU A 73 -12.69 10.78 7.23
CA LEU A 73 -11.92 11.99 7.47
C LEU A 73 -12.81 13.26 7.42
N ILE A 74 -13.73 13.33 6.47
CA ILE A 74 -14.71 14.44 6.39
C ILE A 74 -15.61 14.45 7.64
N LEU A 75 -16.11 13.28 8.06
CA LEU A 75 -16.90 13.16 9.28
C LEU A 75 -16.09 13.52 10.53
N ASP A 76 -14.83 13.17 10.60
CA ASP A 76 -13.94 13.57 11.69
C ASP A 76 -13.76 15.10 11.75
N CYS A 77 -13.62 15.75 10.60
CA CYS A 77 -13.56 17.21 10.55
C CYS A 77 -14.85 17.88 11.05
N ILE A 78 -16.01 17.33 10.69
CA ILE A 78 -17.33 17.84 11.11
C ILE A 78 -17.57 17.60 12.60
N ASN A 79 -17.29 16.39 13.07
CA ASN A 79 -17.62 15.93 14.41
C ASN A 79 -16.50 16.16 15.43
N ARG A 80 -15.33 16.64 14.99
CA ARG A 80 -14.14 16.80 15.84
C ARG A 80 -13.66 15.48 16.49
N THR A 81 -13.67 14.40 15.69
CA THR A 81 -13.22 13.06 16.06
C THR A 81 -11.97 12.67 15.26
N GLU A 82 -11.37 11.52 15.56
CA GLU A 82 -10.14 11.01 14.92
C GLU A 82 -10.26 9.52 14.57
N ASN A 83 -11.39 9.13 13.93
CA ASN A 83 -11.66 7.72 13.60
C ASN A 83 -10.91 7.25 12.35
N ALA A 84 -10.73 8.12 11.36
CA ALA A 84 -10.01 7.80 10.13
C ALA A 84 -8.50 7.69 10.38
N MET A 85 -7.94 8.70 11.06
CA MET A 85 -6.53 8.74 11.44
C MET A 85 -6.34 9.77 12.56
N THR A 86 -5.61 9.41 13.60
CA THR A 86 -5.28 10.36 14.65
C THR A 86 -4.30 11.42 14.14
N GLN A 87 -4.43 12.65 14.64
CA GLN A 87 -3.50 13.74 14.33
C GLN A 87 -2.05 13.36 14.71
N ALA A 88 -1.88 12.71 15.86
CA ALA A 88 -0.57 12.23 16.30
C ALA A 88 0.09 11.28 15.29
N HIS A 89 -0.69 10.37 14.69
CA HIS A 89 -0.21 9.45 13.65
C HIS A 89 0.22 10.23 12.40
N ALA A 90 -0.61 11.15 11.92
CA ALA A 90 -0.31 11.94 10.72
C ALA A 90 0.97 12.77 10.89
N LEU A 91 1.11 13.46 12.03
CA LEU A 91 2.31 14.23 12.36
C LEU A 91 3.55 13.34 12.50
N LYS A 92 3.40 12.15 13.09
CA LYS A 92 4.52 11.20 13.21
C LYS A 92 4.98 10.69 11.85
N ALA A 93 4.07 10.38 10.94
CA ALA A 93 4.40 9.98 9.59
C ALA A 93 5.17 11.09 8.85
N ALA A 94 4.71 12.34 8.93
CA ALA A 94 5.38 13.48 8.34
C ALA A 94 6.78 13.70 8.93
N GLU A 95 6.94 13.62 10.25
CA GLU A 95 8.24 13.70 10.93
C GLU A 95 9.22 12.66 10.41
N LEU A 96 8.76 11.40 10.27
CA LEU A 96 9.59 10.31 9.80
C LEU A 96 9.99 10.48 8.32
N CYS A 97 9.11 11.00 7.47
CA CYS A 97 9.43 11.33 6.08
C CYS A 97 10.53 12.39 6.00
N VAL A 98 10.44 13.47 6.80
CA VAL A 98 11.47 14.52 6.84
C VAL A 98 12.79 13.96 7.36
N LYS A 99 12.78 13.15 8.42
CA LYS A 99 13.99 12.48 8.93
C LYS A 99 14.64 11.58 7.90
N ALA A 100 13.85 10.78 7.19
CA ALA A 100 14.34 9.93 6.12
C ALA A 100 15.01 10.75 5.00
N GLN A 101 14.39 11.87 4.59
CA GLN A 101 14.96 12.78 3.60
C GLN A 101 16.28 13.41 4.07
N MET A 102 16.37 13.78 5.34
CA MET A 102 17.62 14.35 5.91
C MET A 102 18.77 13.34 5.95
N LEU A 103 18.46 12.06 6.13
CA LEU A 103 19.45 10.98 6.18
C LEU A 103 19.75 10.37 4.79
N ALA A 104 18.99 10.76 3.77
CA ALA A 104 19.13 10.22 2.43
C ALA A 104 20.48 10.58 1.81
N ARG A 105 21.11 9.63 1.13
CA ARG A 105 22.28 9.87 0.28
C ARG A 105 21.82 10.18 -1.13
N LYS A 106 22.29 11.30 -1.68
CA LYS A 106 22.08 11.60 -3.10
C LYS A 106 22.97 10.66 -3.93
N VAL A 107 22.33 9.86 -4.78
CA VAL A 107 23.04 9.10 -5.82
C VAL A 107 23.18 10.03 -7.03
N LYS A 108 24.42 10.17 -7.51
CA LYS A 108 24.72 10.93 -8.73
C LYS A 108 24.54 10.07 -9.97
#